data_9bd8e1c99af0b0f34a0768095f73fda8
#
_entry.id   9bd8e1c99af0b0f34a0768095f73fda8
#
_cell.length_a   1.000
_cell.length_b   1.000
_cell.length_c   1.000
_cell.angle_alpha   90.00
_cell.angle_beta   90.00
_cell.angle_gamma   90.00
#
_symmetry.space_group_name_H-M   'P 1'
#
loop_
_entity.id
_entity.type
_entity.pdbx_description
1 polymer ?
#
loop_
_entity_poly.entity_id
_entity_poly.type
_entity_poly.pdbx_seq_one_letter_code
_entity_poly.pdbx_strand_id
1 'polypeptide(L)'
;SALSMNLSFLLFYVLFSVFYSFVTAYAWGRYFNMVVLKLVNKVRVQRKVSVLSEETSVWDAFFISLEKEEEQALIVEMYKIDKPDEKIYGAVIRTSRPYETERSLVLDQSEQWKKSHEYYQYPVKRSYVDVKSGMIVNELDHLNPQIPFNREGEE
;
A
#
# COMPACT_ATOMS: atom_id res chain seq x y z
N SER A 1 3.69 -13.33 -51.58
CA SER A 1 2.75 -14.01 -50.69
C SER A 1 3.02 -15.50 -50.41
N ALA A 2 4.13 -16.07 -50.92
CA ALA A 2 4.51 -17.47 -50.65
C ALA A 2 4.92 -17.72 -49.20
N LEU A 3 5.41 -16.70 -48.47
CA LEU A 3 5.83 -16.78 -47.07
C LEU A 3 4.65 -16.94 -46.11
N SER A 4 3.49 -16.38 -46.42
CA SER A 4 2.30 -16.48 -45.55
C SER A 4 1.61 -17.86 -45.60
N MET A 5 1.95 -18.68 -46.58
CA MET A 5 1.42 -20.06 -46.74
C MET A 5 2.31 -21.11 -46.05
N ASN A 6 3.46 -20.73 -45.51
CA ASN A 6 4.34 -21.65 -44.79
C ASN A 6 3.94 -21.67 -43.32
N LEU A 7 3.38 -22.79 -42.84
CA LEU A 7 2.91 -22.99 -41.49
C LEU A 7 4.00 -22.70 -40.43
N SER A 8 5.24 -23.12 -40.72
CA SER A 8 6.38 -22.88 -39.83
C SER A 8 6.71 -21.39 -39.69
N PHE A 9 6.60 -20.64 -40.78
CA PHE A 9 6.80 -19.18 -40.75
C PHE A 9 5.68 -18.49 -39.94
N LEU A 10 4.44 -18.92 -40.11
CA LEU A 10 3.30 -18.39 -39.40
C LEU A 10 3.43 -18.64 -37.88
N LEU A 11 3.79 -19.86 -37.51
CA LEU A 11 4.05 -20.21 -36.08
C LEU A 11 5.19 -19.38 -35.50
N PHE A 12 6.30 -19.27 -36.23
CA PHE A 12 7.45 -18.45 -35.79
C PHE A 12 7.04 -16.98 -35.60
N TYR A 13 6.29 -16.43 -36.58
CA TYR A 13 5.80 -15.04 -36.49
C TYR A 13 4.91 -14.80 -35.28
N VAL A 14 3.97 -15.70 -35.00
CA VAL A 14 3.07 -15.59 -33.83
C VAL A 14 3.87 -15.68 -32.54
N LEU A 15 4.76 -16.66 -32.40
CA LEU A 15 5.57 -16.81 -31.19
C LEU A 15 6.50 -15.61 -30.97
N PHE A 16 7.11 -15.10 -32.04
CA PHE A 16 7.95 -13.92 -31.96
C PHE A 16 7.16 -12.67 -31.58
N SER A 17 5.97 -12.49 -32.15
CA SER A 17 5.09 -11.36 -31.81
C SER A 17 4.66 -11.38 -30.34
N VAL A 18 4.30 -12.56 -29.82
CA VAL A 18 3.94 -12.71 -28.41
C VAL A 18 5.15 -12.41 -27.51
N PHE A 19 6.30 -12.99 -27.84
CA PHE A 19 7.53 -12.73 -27.08
C PHE A 19 7.92 -11.25 -27.09
N TYR A 20 7.90 -10.62 -28.25
CA TYR A 20 8.21 -9.20 -28.40
C TYR A 20 7.23 -8.30 -27.62
N SER A 21 5.93 -8.62 -27.68
CA SER A 21 4.92 -7.90 -26.90
C SER A 21 5.17 -8.00 -25.41
N PHE A 22 5.55 -9.19 -24.93
CA PHE A 22 5.85 -9.41 -23.51
C PHE A 22 7.09 -8.62 -23.07
N VAL A 23 8.17 -8.66 -23.86
CA VAL A 23 9.40 -7.91 -23.59
C VAL A 23 9.13 -6.39 -23.57
N THR A 24 8.34 -5.92 -24.55
CA THR A 24 7.97 -4.50 -24.62
C THR A 24 7.11 -4.07 -23.42
N ALA A 25 6.13 -4.89 -23.03
CA ALA A 25 5.31 -4.61 -21.86
C ALA A 25 6.14 -4.59 -20.55
N TYR A 26 7.07 -5.52 -20.41
CA TYR A 26 7.98 -5.56 -19.28
C TYR A 26 8.89 -4.33 -19.22
N ALA A 27 9.52 -3.97 -20.34
CA ALA A 27 10.38 -2.80 -20.46
C ALA A 27 9.59 -1.50 -20.18
N TRP A 28 8.36 -1.42 -20.67
CA TRP A 28 7.46 -0.29 -20.39
C TRP A 28 7.17 -0.16 -18.88
N GLY A 29 6.72 -1.24 -18.24
CA GLY A 29 6.40 -1.23 -16.81
C GLY A 29 7.61 -0.92 -15.94
N ARG A 30 8.80 -1.44 -16.31
CA ARG A 30 10.01 -1.31 -15.48
C ARG A 30 10.73 0.03 -15.63
N TYR A 31 10.81 0.57 -16.86
CA TYR A 31 11.66 1.71 -17.17
C TYR A 31 10.89 2.95 -17.63
N PHE A 32 9.95 2.78 -18.57
CA PHE A 32 9.27 3.91 -19.18
C PHE A 32 8.27 4.58 -18.25
N ASN A 33 7.58 3.82 -17.42
CA ASN A 33 6.64 4.39 -16.46
C ASN A 33 7.31 5.42 -15.53
N MET A 34 8.49 5.10 -15.00
CA MET A 34 9.26 6.03 -14.18
C MET A 34 9.67 7.31 -14.91
N VAL A 35 10.12 7.17 -16.17
CA VAL A 35 10.52 8.33 -16.98
C VAL A 35 9.35 9.23 -17.29
N VAL A 36 8.22 8.64 -17.67
CA VAL A 36 6.98 9.39 -17.95
C VAL A 36 6.49 10.10 -16.69
N LEU A 37 6.48 9.44 -15.56
CA LEU A 37 6.07 10.04 -14.29
C LEU A 37 6.96 11.24 -13.91
N LYS A 38 8.29 11.12 -14.06
CA LYS A 38 9.22 12.23 -13.82
C LYS A 38 8.98 13.41 -14.74
N LEU A 39 8.71 13.16 -16.03
CA LEU A 39 8.39 14.21 -16.99
C LEU A 39 7.08 14.92 -16.65
N VAL A 40 6.04 14.15 -16.35
CA VAL A 40 4.73 14.68 -15.93
C VAL A 40 4.88 15.53 -14.67
N ASN A 41 5.61 15.02 -13.68
CA ASN A 41 5.84 15.74 -12.42
C ASN A 41 6.63 17.04 -12.63
N LYS A 42 7.61 17.06 -13.54
CA LYS A 42 8.32 18.29 -13.90
C LYS A 42 7.39 19.35 -14.43
N VAL A 43 6.45 18.99 -15.31
CA VAL A 43 5.44 19.92 -15.86
C VAL A 43 4.45 20.37 -14.76
N ARG A 44 4.03 19.47 -13.88
CA ARG A 44 3.11 19.77 -12.76
C ARG A 44 3.72 20.78 -11.78
N VAL A 45 4.99 20.58 -11.41
CA VAL A 45 5.72 21.53 -10.55
C VAL A 45 5.80 22.92 -11.20
N GLN A 46 6.09 23.03 -12.50
CA GLN A 46 6.07 24.30 -13.22
C GLN A 46 4.71 24.98 -13.19
N ARG A 47 3.63 24.19 -13.17
CA ARG A 47 2.25 24.69 -13.09
C ARG A 47 1.75 24.90 -11.66
N LYS A 48 2.60 24.72 -10.64
CA LYS A 48 2.24 24.79 -9.20
C LYS A 48 1.11 23.85 -8.81
N VAL A 49 1.06 22.67 -9.45
CA VAL A 49 0.12 21.59 -9.11
C VAL A 49 0.86 20.52 -8.33
N SER A 50 0.18 19.84 -7.40
CA SER A 50 0.76 18.76 -6.62
C SER A 50 1.37 17.65 -7.49
N VAL A 51 2.50 17.08 -7.07
CA VAL A 51 3.20 15.98 -7.75
C VAL A 51 2.33 14.73 -7.71
N LEU A 52 2.41 13.90 -8.75
CA LEU A 52 1.82 12.56 -8.74
C LEU A 52 2.76 11.61 -8.00
N SER A 53 2.21 10.82 -7.10
CA SER A 53 2.89 9.75 -6.40
C SER A 53 3.11 8.54 -7.33
N GLU A 54 4.09 7.70 -7.00
CA GLU A 54 4.32 6.43 -7.70
C GLU A 54 3.27 5.37 -7.30
N GLU A 55 2.69 5.52 -6.13
CA GLU A 55 1.64 4.66 -5.63
C GLU A 55 0.32 4.94 -6.34
N THR A 56 -0.42 3.87 -6.60
CA THR A 56 -1.70 3.91 -7.32
C THR A 56 -2.80 4.62 -6.55
N SER A 57 -2.73 4.61 -5.24
CA SER A 57 -3.69 5.31 -4.37
C SER A 57 -3.05 5.73 -3.04
N VAL A 58 -3.69 6.67 -2.33
CA VAL A 58 -3.29 7.07 -0.97
C VAL A 58 -3.39 5.90 0.00
N TRP A 59 -4.35 4.99 -0.23
CA TRP A 59 -4.48 3.76 0.51
C TRP A 59 -3.24 2.87 0.35
N ASP A 60 -2.79 2.68 -0.88
CA ASP A 60 -1.59 1.88 -1.15
C ASP A 60 -0.35 2.54 -0.57
N ALA A 61 -0.20 3.86 -0.72
CA ALA A 61 0.90 4.61 -0.12
C ALA A 61 0.94 4.45 1.41
N PHE A 62 -0.23 4.37 2.07
CA PHE A 62 -0.29 4.17 3.52
C PHE A 62 0.13 2.76 3.93
N PHE A 63 -0.25 1.73 3.17
CA PHE A 63 0.01 0.33 3.54
C PHE A 63 1.26 -0.27 2.88
N ILE A 64 1.58 0.06 1.61
CA ILE A 64 2.75 -0.50 0.89
C ILE A 64 4.08 0.08 1.40
N SER A 65 4.09 1.33 1.89
CA SER A 65 5.30 1.88 2.49
C SER A 65 5.81 1.05 3.68
N LEU A 66 4.98 0.16 4.20
CA LEU A 66 5.25 -0.71 5.35
C LEU A 66 5.88 -2.04 4.95
N GLU A 67 5.64 -2.55 3.74
CA GLU A 67 6.35 -3.74 3.24
C GLU A 67 7.86 -3.49 3.07
N LYS A 68 8.28 -2.21 3.06
CA LYS A 68 9.70 -1.82 2.94
C LYS A 68 10.42 -1.68 4.29
N GLU A 69 9.70 -1.51 5.37
CA GLU A 69 10.25 -1.55 6.74
C GLU A 69 10.13 -2.99 7.25
N GLU A 70 11.14 -3.78 6.96
CA GLU A 70 11.27 -5.22 7.20
C GLU A 70 10.72 -5.65 8.57
N GLU A 71 9.83 -6.68 8.56
CA GLU A 71 9.42 -7.54 9.68
C GLU A 71 8.51 -6.96 10.77
N GLN A 72 8.05 -5.73 10.72
CA GLN A 72 7.19 -5.21 11.79
C GLN A 72 5.70 -5.30 11.45
N ALA A 73 4.92 -5.90 12.36
CA ALA A 73 3.47 -5.91 12.25
C ALA A 73 2.92 -4.48 12.31
N LEU A 74 2.12 -4.10 11.32
CA LEU A 74 1.41 -2.84 11.33
C LEU A 74 0.25 -2.91 12.30
N ILE A 75 0.35 -2.18 13.40
CA ILE A 75 -0.73 -2.07 14.38
C ILE A 75 -1.54 -0.81 14.07
N VAL A 76 -2.84 -0.98 13.95
CA VAL A 76 -3.75 0.12 13.65
C VAL A 76 -4.87 0.25 14.68
N GLU A 77 -5.30 1.49 14.84
CA GLU A 77 -6.56 1.87 15.47
C GLU A 77 -7.49 2.38 14.36
N MET A 78 -8.71 1.89 14.31
CA MET A 78 -9.70 2.32 13.32
C MET A 78 -10.99 2.75 14.01
N TYR A 79 -11.60 3.81 13.47
CA TYR A 79 -12.93 4.26 13.89
C TYR A 79 -13.59 5.10 12.78
N LYS A 80 -14.90 5.31 12.92
CA LYS A 80 -15.61 6.26 12.08
C LYS A 80 -15.65 7.63 12.73
N ILE A 81 -15.59 8.69 11.94
CA ILE A 81 -15.59 10.07 12.39
C ILE A 81 -16.87 10.44 13.18
N ASP A 82 -17.99 9.79 12.82
CA ASP A 82 -19.29 9.94 13.51
C ASP A 82 -19.41 9.11 14.79
N LYS A 83 -18.48 8.16 15.01
CA LYS A 83 -18.45 7.23 16.15
C LYS A 83 -17.03 7.06 16.70
N PRO A 84 -16.43 8.10 17.25
CA PRO A 84 -15.04 8.07 17.70
C PRO A 84 -14.80 7.13 18.89
N ASP A 85 -15.85 6.76 19.61
CA ASP A 85 -15.77 5.86 20.77
C ASP A 85 -15.78 4.37 20.37
N GLU A 86 -16.27 4.04 19.16
CA GLU A 86 -16.31 2.67 18.65
C GLU A 86 -14.98 2.32 17.94
N LYS A 87 -13.88 2.28 18.69
CA LYS A 87 -12.54 2.00 18.18
C LYS A 87 -12.27 0.51 18.04
N ILE A 88 -11.70 0.12 16.90
CA ILE A 88 -11.24 -1.23 16.60
C ILE A 88 -9.71 -1.18 16.48
N TYR A 89 -9.04 -2.10 17.13
CA TYR A 89 -7.58 -2.23 17.11
C TYR A 89 -7.18 -3.53 16.43
N GLY A 90 -5.94 -3.65 15.95
CA GLY A 90 -5.42 -4.91 15.49
C GLY A 90 -4.17 -4.80 14.65
N ALA A 91 -3.49 -5.93 14.47
CA ALA A 91 -2.41 -6.09 13.52
C ALA A 91 -2.99 -6.31 12.12
N VAL A 92 -2.53 -5.55 11.12
CA VAL A 92 -2.98 -5.70 9.74
C VAL A 92 -2.34 -6.92 9.12
N ILE A 93 -3.18 -7.91 8.71
CA ILE A 93 -2.72 -9.11 8.00
C ILE A 93 -2.86 -8.91 6.50
N ARG A 94 -3.98 -8.30 6.06
CA ARG A 94 -4.30 -8.10 4.65
C ARG A 94 -5.02 -6.79 4.43
N THR A 95 -4.75 -6.20 3.26
CA THR A 95 -5.46 -5.03 2.75
C THR A 95 -6.17 -5.39 1.44
N SER A 96 -7.24 -4.69 1.10
CA SER A 96 -7.86 -4.76 -0.23
C SER A 96 -6.86 -4.34 -1.31
N ARG A 97 -7.04 -4.88 -2.52
CA ARG A 97 -6.19 -4.54 -3.67
C ARG A 97 -6.45 -3.11 -4.16
N PRO A 98 -5.47 -2.48 -4.85
CA PRO A 98 -5.56 -1.09 -5.30
C PRO A 98 -6.80 -0.74 -6.13
N TYR A 99 -7.29 -1.69 -6.92
CA TYR A 99 -8.41 -1.50 -7.85
C TYR A 99 -9.75 -1.97 -7.30
N GLU A 100 -9.82 -2.44 -6.06
CA GLU A 100 -11.09 -2.75 -5.41
C GLU A 100 -11.78 -1.46 -4.99
N THR A 101 -13.07 -1.36 -5.30
CA THR A 101 -13.87 -0.16 -4.99
C THR A 101 -14.14 -0.03 -3.50
N GLU A 102 -14.19 -1.15 -2.80
CA GLU A 102 -14.39 -1.21 -1.35
C GLU A 102 -13.04 -1.41 -0.65
N ARG A 103 -12.77 -0.52 0.30
CA ARG A 103 -11.57 -0.58 1.13
C ARG A 103 -11.84 -1.50 2.32
N SER A 104 -11.14 -2.62 2.38
CA SER A 104 -11.26 -3.60 3.46
C SER A 104 -9.91 -3.93 4.06
N LEU A 105 -9.92 -4.24 5.36
CA LEU A 105 -8.76 -4.66 6.15
C LEU A 105 -9.11 -5.95 6.87
N VAL A 106 -8.14 -6.83 7.00
CA VAL A 106 -8.20 -7.99 7.89
C VAL A 106 -7.24 -7.71 9.05
N LEU A 107 -7.80 -7.66 10.25
CA LEU A 107 -7.06 -7.41 11.49
C LEU A 107 -6.99 -8.70 12.31
N ASP A 108 -5.87 -8.89 12.99
CA ASP A 108 -5.64 -9.98 13.94
C ASP A 108 -5.49 -9.45 15.36
N GLN A 109 -5.83 -10.29 16.33
CA GLN A 109 -5.63 -10.06 17.77
C GLN A 109 -6.26 -8.74 18.30
N SER A 110 -7.42 -8.35 17.77
CA SER A 110 -8.08 -7.08 18.07
C SER A 110 -8.20 -6.77 19.58
N GLU A 111 -8.71 -7.72 20.35
CA GLU A 111 -8.90 -7.54 21.79
C GLU A 111 -7.57 -7.42 22.55
N GLN A 112 -6.56 -8.15 22.11
CA GLN A 112 -5.24 -8.10 22.72
C GLN A 112 -4.56 -6.76 22.48
N TRP A 113 -4.62 -6.25 21.23
CA TRP A 113 -4.07 -4.94 20.89
C TRP A 113 -4.82 -3.79 21.55
N LYS A 114 -6.13 -3.91 21.73
CA LYS A 114 -6.92 -2.93 22.50
C LYS A 114 -6.43 -2.83 23.93
N LYS A 115 -6.32 -3.96 24.64
CA LYS A 115 -5.82 -4.00 26.03
C LYS A 115 -4.39 -3.48 26.13
N SER A 116 -3.55 -3.86 25.17
CA SER A 116 -2.16 -3.39 25.10
C SER A 116 -2.08 -1.87 24.92
N HIS A 117 -2.90 -1.31 24.03
CA HIS A 117 -2.95 0.14 23.84
C HIS A 117 -3.51 0.89 25.06
N GLU A 118 -4.53 0.37 25.71
CA GLU A 118 -5.06 0.94 26.95
C GLU A 118 -4.01 1.02 28.06
N TYR A 119 -3.09 0.04 28.12
CA TYR A 119 -2.03 -0.01 29.12
C TYR A 119 -0.81 0.85 28.72
N TYR A 120 -0.28 0.66 27.49
CA TYR A 120 0.99 1.26 27.05
C TYR A 120 0.85 2.62 26.38
N GLN A 121 -0.35 3.01 25.96
CA GLN A 121 -0.66 4.28 25.31
C GLN A 121 0.26 4.57 24.11
N TYR A 122 0.15 3.74 23.05
CA TYR A 122 0.93 3.91 21.85
C TYR A 122 0.62 5.23 21.13
N PRO A 123 1.63 6.04 20.79
CA PRO A 123 1.41 7.26 20.02
C PRO A 123 1.00 6.95 18.58
N VAL A 124 0.26 7.87 17.97
CA VAL A 124 -0.09 7.79 16.55
C VAL A 124 1.10 8.24 15.70
N LYS A 125 1.58 7.39 14.80
CA LYS A 125 2.68 7.68 13.87
C LYS A 125 2.16 8.36 12.60
N ARG A 126 1.08 7.82 12.01
CA ARG A 126 0.43 8.34 10.79
C ARG A 126 -1.06 8.08 10.84
N SER A 127 -1.82 8.88 10.08
CA SER A 127 -3.28 8.70 9.95
C SER A 127 -3.68 8.69 8.49
N TYR A 128 -4.52 7.74 8.12
CA TYR A 128 -5.26 7.70 6.86
C TYR A 128 -6.71 8.11 7.13
N VAL A 129 -7.23 9.02 6.33
CA VAL A 129 -8.60 9.49 6.43
C VAL A 129 -9.31 9.30 5.10
N ASP A 130 -10.32 8.45 5.08
CA ASP A 130 -11.22 8.34 3.94
C ASP A 130 -12.40 9.29 4.12
N VAL A 131 -12.34 10.42 3.43
CA VAL A 131 -13.37 11.48 3.49
C VAL A 131 -14.73 10.97 3.00
N LYS A 132 -14.76 9.98 2.09
CA LYS A 132 -16.01 9.47 1.53
C LYS A 132 -16.76 8.57 2.50
N SER A 133 -16.06 7.66 3.16
CA SER A 133 -16.67 6.74 4.15
C SER A 133 -16.66 7.31 5.57
N GLY A 134 -15.89 8.35 5.83
CA GLY A 134 -15.65 8.90 7.16
C GLY A 134 -14.80 7.98 8.04
N MET A 135 -14.07 7.04 7.44
CA MET A 135 -13.20 6.12 8.18
C MET A 135 -11.85 6.74 8.45
N ILE A 136 -11.36 6.60 9.66
CA ILE A 136 -10.03 7.00 10.10
C ILE A 136 -9.26 5.73 10.48
N VAL A 137 -8.03 5.62 9.98
CA VAL A 137 -7.09 4.53 10.31
C VAL A 137 -5.80 5.17 10.80
N ASN A 138 -5.49 4.98 12.06
CA ASN A 138 -4.27 5.45 12.69
C ASN A 138 -3.26 4.32 12.81
N GLU A 139 -2.05 4.53 12.33
CA GLU A 139 -0.90 3.66 12.63
C GLU A 139 -0.39 3.97 14.04
N LEU A 140 -0.27 2.95 14.87
CA LEU A 140 0.24 3.05 16.23
C LEU A 140 1.72 2.69 16.28
N ASP A 141 2.53 3.55 16.90
CA ASP A 141 3.94 3.27 17.18
C ASP A 141 4.06 2.39 18.43
N HIS A 142 3.90 1.09 18.25
CA HIS A 142 3.94 0.10 19.32
C HIS A 142 5.36 -0.15 19.87
N LEU A 143 6.39 0.33 19.17
CA LEU A 143 7.79 0.20 19.62
C LEU A 143 8.19 1.32 20.60
N ASN A 144 7.51 2.47 20.52
CA ASN A 144 7.78 3.62 21.36
C ASN A 144 6.55 4.00 22.21
N PRO A 145 6.13 3.15 23.16
CA PRO A 145 4.98 3.42 24.00
C PRO A 145 5.22 4.65 24.90
N GLN A 146 4.15 5.38 25.21
CA GLN A 146 4.24 6.51 26.14
C GLN A 146 4.51 6.03 27.56
N ILE A 147 3.96 4.87 27.93
CA ILE A 147 4.29 4.18 29.17
C ILE A 147 5.33 3.11 28.83
N PRO A 148 6.58 3.21 29.34
CA PRO A 148 7.64 2.28 28.98
C PRO A 148 7.30 0.85 29.45
N PHE A 149 7.74 -0.14 28.69
CA PHE A 149 7.68 -1.55 29.09
C PHE A 149 8.46 -1.72 30.38
N ASN A 150 7.78 -2.20 31.41
CA ASN A 150 8.47 -2.51 32.67
C ASN A 150 9.32 -3.77 32.45
N ARG A 151 10.63 -3.62 32.32
CA ARG A 151 11.58 -4.73 32.23
C ARG A 151 11.87 -5.28 33.64
N GLU A 152 10.82 -5.65 34.38
CA GLU A 152 10.99 -6.39 35.63
C GLU A 152 11.22 -7.86 35.27
N GLY A 153 12.50 -8.26 35.21
CA GLY A 153 12.85 -9.68 35.01
C GLY A 153 14.25 -9.98 34.50
N GLU A 154 15.15 -9.00 34.46
CA GLU A 154 16.57 -9.26 34.20
C GLU A 154 17.40 -8.84 35.42
N GLU A 155 17.34 -9.65 36.49
CA GLU A 155 18.37 -9.77 37.53
C GLU A 155 18.81 -11.24 37.62
#